data_7ecb455ddddbad922ad1255d140047a8
#
_entry.id   7ecb455ddddbad922ad1255d140047a8
#
_cell.length_a   1.000
_cell.length_b   1.000
_cell.length_c   1.000
_cell.angle_alpha   90.00
_cell.angle_beta   90.00
_cell.angle_gamma   90.00
#
_symmetry.space_group_name_H-M   'P 1'
#
loop_
_entity.id
_entity.type
_entity.pdbx_description
1 polymer ?
#
loop_
_entity_poly.entity_id
_entity_poly.type
_entity_poly.pdbx_seq_one_letter_code
_entity_poly.pdbx_strand_id
1 'polypeptide(L)'
;QVSHLRNLSEVSIKPTACNVVIGVNGSGKTSLLEAIFLLSRGKSFRHSQPKRYIQHHNPAVTVHAILADGTTLAIQKQTDASTILRLNQTTVYNQSILTEQLPTLLIDPSTMDMLEQGSASRRQLLDWLVFHMKQSFHPQWVAYQRLLKQRNSLLKHSKNLSRVQLAELKSWDKGL
;
A
#
# COMPACT_ATOMS: atom_id res chain seq x y z
N GLN A 1 -11.12 3.72 -14.11
CA GLN A 1 -10.73 2.87 -15.24
C GLN A 1 -9.63 1.93 -14.82
N VAL A 2 -9.70 0.68 -15.27
CA VAL A 2 -8.74 -0.39 -14.98
C VAL A 2 -8.37 -1.05 -16.29
N SER A 3 -7.08 -1.28 -16.54
CA SER A 3 -6.61 -1.99 -17.73
C SER A 3 -5.62 -3.08 -17.35
N HIS A 4 -5.82 -4.28 -17.91
CA HIS A 4 -4.91 -5.43 -17.82
C HIS A 4 -4.68 -5.97 -16.40
N LEU A 5 -5.72 -5.96 -15.55
CA LEU A 5 -5.67 -6.56 -14.22
C LEU A 5 -6.37 -7.93 -14.23
N ARG A 6 -5.64 -9.01 -14.07
CA ARG A 6 -6.16 -10.39 -14.08
C ARG A 6 -7.04 -10.68 -15.30
N ASN A 7 -8.33 -10.89 -15.09
CA ASN A 7 -9.33 -11.10 -16.14
C ASN A 7 -10.00 -9.82 -16.63
N LEU A 8 -9.61 -8.66 -16.11
CA LEU A 8 -10.12 -7.35 -16.55
C LEU A 8 -9.19 -6.78 -17.62
N SER A 9 -9.60 -6.83 -18.89
CA SER A 9 -8.82 -6.26 -20.00
C SER A 9 -8.95 -4.74 -19.99
N GLU A 10 -10.19 -4.23 -20.01
CA GLU A 10 -10.48 -2.81 -19.86
C GLU A 10 -11.86 -2.67 -19.22
N VAL A 11 -11.93 -1.98 -18.09
CA VAL A 11 -13.16 -1.74 -17.34
C VAL A 11 -13.19 -0.30 -16.86
N SER A 12 -14.30 0.38 -17.11
CA SER A 12 -14.59 1.71 -16.59
C SER A 12 -15.88 1.67 -15.77
N ILE A 13 -15.84 2.23 -14.57
CA ILE A 13 -17.00 2.35 -13.69
C ILE A 13 -17.12 3.78 -13.18
N LYS A 14 -18.34 4.20 -12.87
CA LYS A 14 -18.63 5.44 -12.14
C LYS A 14 -19.25 5.03 -10.80
N PRO A 15 -18.44 4.92 -9.73
CA PRO A 15 -18.95 4.54 -8.42
C PRO A 15 -19.81 5.66 -7.81
N THR A 16 -20.75 5.27 -6.98
CA THR A 16 -21.58 6.14 -6.15
C THR A 16 -21.21 5.97 -4.67
N ALA A 17 -21.97 6.58 -3.75
CA ALA A 17 -21.71 6.46 -2.31
C ALA A 17 -21.78 5.01 -1.81
N CYS A 18 -22.65 4.17 -2.42
CA CYS A 18 -22.76 2.75 -2.10
C CYS A 18 -22.84 1.96 -3.42
N ASN A 19 -22.00 0.93 -3.55
CA ASN A 19 -21.94 0.11 -4.75
C ASN A 19 -21.97 -1.37 -4.37
N VAL A 20 -22.81 -2.14 -5.04
CA VAL A 20 -22.89 -3.61 -4.88
C VAL A 20 -22.39 -4.25 -6.17
N VAL A 21 -21.36 -5.08 -6.07
CA VAL A 21 -20.78 -5.80 -7.22
C VAL A 21 -21.25 -7.25 -7.18
N ILE A 22 -22.13 -7.61 -8.11
CA ILE A 22 -22.69 -8.95 -8.23
C ILE A 22 -22.24 -9.64 -9.51
N GLY A 23 -22.26 -10.96 -9.53
CA GLY A 23 -21.87 -11.76 -10.69
C GLY A 23 -21.44 -13.16 -10.29
N VAL A 24 -21.27 -14.03 -11.29
CA VAL A 24 -20.80 -15.41 -11.09
C VAL A 24 -19.34 -15.46 -10.61
N ASN A 25 -18.91 -16.61 -10.10
CA ASN A 25 -17.51 -16.80 -9.72
C ASN A 25 -16.60 -16.65 -10.95
N GLY A 26 -15.45 -15.98 -10.75
CA GLY A 26 -14.54 -15.68 -11.86
C GLY A 26 -14.88 -14.43 -12.68
N SER A 27 -16.01 -13.76 -12.47
CA SER A 27 -16.42 -12.58 -13.28
C SER A 27 -15.57 -11.31 -13.06
N GLY A 28 -14.64 -11.31 -12.12
CA GLY A 28 -13.75 -10.15 -11.89
C GLY A 28 -14.17 -9.24 -10.74
N LYS A 29 -15.18 -9.60 -9.94
CA LYS A 29 -15.64 -8.78 -8.78
C LYS A 29 -14.50 -8.40 -7.83
N THR A 30 -13.75 -9.40 -7.38
CA THR A 30 -12.59 -9.19 -6.49
C THR A 30 -11.45 -8.46 -7.21
N SER A 31 -11.28 -8.69 -8.52
CA SER A 31 -10.27 -7.97 -9.31
C SER A 31 -10.57 -6.47 -9.39
N LEU A 32 -11.84 -6.10 -9.46
CA LEU A 32 -12.26 -4.70 -9.43
C LEU A 32 -11.94 -4.03 -8.10
N LEU A 33 -12.22 -4.69 -6.97
CA LEU A 33 -11.85 -4.20 -5.64
C LEU A 33 -10.31 -4.15 -5.48
N GLU A 34 -9.61 -5.13 -6.03
CA GLU A 34 -8.15 -5.18 -6.05
C GLU A 34 -7.54 -3.98 -6.81
N ALA A 35 -8.18 -3.53 -7.89
CA ALA A 35 -7.75 -2.33 -8.62
C ALA A 35 -7.81 -1.07 -7.76
N ILE A 36 -8.90 -0.87 -7.03
CA ILE A 36 -9.07 0.29 -6.12
C ILE A 36 -7.99 0.25 -5.04
N PHE A 37 -7.78 -0.91 -4.43
CA PHE A 37 -6.76 -1.11 -3.41
C PHE A 37 -5.34 -0.90 -3.95
N LEU A 38 -5.07 -1.37 -5.18
CA LEU A 38 -3.79 -1.19 -5.86
C LEU A 38 -3.49 0.30 -6.08
N LEU A 39 -4.48 1.08 -6.52
CA LEU A 39 -4.34 2.52 -6.72
C LEU A 39 -4.01 3.23 -5.41
N SER A 40 -4.74 2.93 -4.34
CA SER A 40 -4.57 3.54 -3.02
C SER A 40 -3.26 3.11 -2.34
N ARG A 41 -2.98 1.80 -2.30
CA ARG A 41 -1.91 1.23 -1.45
C ARG A 41 -0.65 0.84 -2.23
N GLY A 42 -0.65 0.92 -3.54
CA GLY A 42 0.47 0.54 -4.41
C GLY A 42 0.80 -0.96 -4.43
N LYS A 43 -0.06 -1.79 -3.86
CA LYS A 43 0.11 -3.25 -3.78
C LYS A 43 -1.22 -3.97 -3.87
N SER A 44 -1.20 -5.20 -4.36
CA SER A 44 -2.36 -6.09 -4.29
C SER A 44 -2.53 -6.62 -2.86
N PHE A 45 -3.78 -6.80 -2.42
CA PHE A 45 -4.06 -7.48 -1.14
C PHE A 45 -4.02 -9.01 -1.27
N ARG A 46 -3.96 -9.56 -2.49
CA ARG A 46 -3.92 -11.00 -2.74
C ARG A 46 -2.53 -11.52 -3.02
N HIS A 47 -1.69 -10.74 -3.72
CA HIS A 47 -0.34 -11.17 -4.13
C HIS A 47 0.65 -10.01 -4.10
N SER A 48 1.86 -10.27 -3.63
CA SER A 48 2.94 -9.28 -3.59
C SER A 48 3.61 -9.06 -4.95
N GLN A 49 3.62 -10.10 -5.81
CA GLN A 49 4.32 -10.06 -7.10
C GLN A 49 3.42 -9.55 -8.23
N PRO A 50 3.80 -8.48 -8.96
CA PRO A 50 3.00 -7.92 -10.05
C PRO A 50 2.65 -8.93 -11.16
N LYS A 51 3.57 -9.79 -11.52
CA LYS A 51 3.35 -10.85 -12.52
C LYS A 51 2.13 -11.73 -12.25
N ARG A 52 1.67 -11.83 -10.97
CA ARG A 52 0.53 -12.65 -10.59
C ARG A 52 -0.83 -11.97 -10.75
N TYR A 53 -0.86 -10.66 -10.94
CA TYR A 53 -2.10 -9.91 -11.14
C TYR A 53 -2.14 -9.10 -12.44
N ILE A 54 -1.00 -8.91 -13.12
CA ILE A 54 -0.99 -8.40 -14.49
C ILE A 54 -1.56 -9.47 -15.42
N GLN A 55 -2.45 -9.06 -16.32
CA GLN A 55 -3.03 -9.97 -17.31
C GLN A 55 -1.95 -10.57 -18.20
N HIS A 56 -2.08 -11.86 -18.54
CA HIS A 56 -1.12 -12.56 -19.41
C HIS A 56 -0.87 -11.79 -20.72
N HIS A 57 0.36 -11.82 -21.19
CA HIS A 57 0.85 -11.15 -22.39
C HIS A 57 0.84 -9.61 -22.33
N ASN A 58 0.51 -9.02 -21.18
CA ASN A 58 0.61 -7.57 -21.00
C ASN A 58 1.83 -7.20 -20.15
N PRO A 59 2.55 -6.12 -20.49
CA PRO A 59 3.74 -5.69 -19.77
C PRO A 59 3.39 -5.00 -18.44
N ALA A 60 2.19 -4.46 -18.32
CA ALA A 60 1.78 -3.64 -17.18
C ALA A 60 0.28 -3.69 -16.92
N VAL A 61 -0.10 -3.41 -15.68
CA VAL A 61 -1.45 -3.06 -15.26
C VAL A 61 -1.52 -1.57 -15.02
N THR A 62 -2.62 -0.93 -15.45
CA THR A 62 -2.87 0.49 -15.20
C THR A 62 -4.21 0.66 -14.50
N VAL A 63 -4.23 1.47 -13.45
CA VAL A 63 -5.45 1.91 -12.78
C VAL A 63 -5.46 3.42 -12.72
N HIS A 64 -6.57 4.01 -13.15
CA HIS A 64 -6.79 5.45 -13.16
C HIS A 64 -8.12 5.76 -12.48
N ALA A 65 -8.17 6.81 -11.68
CA ALA A 65 -9.39 7.33 -11.06
C ALA A 65 -9.46 8.84 -11.14
N ILE A 66 -10.69 9.35 -11.18
CA ILE A 66 -11.01 10.76 -11.01
C ILE A 66 -11.85 10.84 -9.75
N LEU A 67 -11.40 11.61 -8.76
CA LEU A 67 -12.11 11.84 -7.52
C LEU A 67 -13.22 12.89 -7.69
N ALA A 68 -14.09 13.03 -6.70
CA ALA A 68 -15.23 13.94 -6.77
C ALA A 68 -14.84 15.42 -6.89
N ASP A 69 -13.67 15.79 -6.38
CA ASP A 69 -13.08 17.13 -6.49
C ASP A 69 -12.33 17.40 -7.80
N GLY A 70 -12.34 16.42 -8.73
CA GLY A 70 -11.63 16.49 -9.99
C GLY A 70 -10.17 16.02 -9.95
N THR A 71 -9.63 15.69 -8.78
CA THR A 71 -8.27 15.16 -8.64
C THR A 71 -8.12 13.85 -9.41
N THR A 72 -7.07 13.74 -10.23
CA THR A 72 -6.79 12.53 -10.99
C THR A 72 -5.64 11.74 -10.38
N LEU A 73 -5.87 10.45 -10.19
CA LEU A 73 -4.90 9.50 -9.66
C LEU A 73 -4.62 8.41 -10.68
N ALA A 74 -3.36 8.04 -10.85
CA ALA A 74 -3.02 6.88 -11.65
C ALA A 74 -1.85 6.09 -11.06
N ILE A 75 -1.92 4.78 -11.22
CA ILE A 75 -0.82 3.86 -10.96
C ILE A 75 -0.64 2.94 -12.16
N GLN A 76 0.60 2.75 -12.56
CA GLN A 76 1.00 1.71 -13.50
C GLN A 76 2.05 0.84 -12.84
N LYS A 77 1.80 -0.46 -12.82
CA LYS A 77 2.75 -1.48 -12.34
C LYS A 77 3.20 -2.34 -13.49
N GLN A 78 4.51 -2.53 -13.61
CA GLN A 78 5.10 -3.36 -14.65
C GLN A 78 5.46 -4.75 -14.10
N THR A 79 5.71 -5.68 -15.00
CA THR A 79 6.08 -7.07 -14.64
C THR A 79 7.43 -7.17 -13.96
N ASP A 80 8.32 -6.20 -14.13
CA ASP A 80 9.61 -6.05 -13.43
C ASP A 80 9.49 -5.42 -12.04
N ALA A 81 8.25 -5.17 -11.59
CA ALA A 81 7.90 -4.50 -10.36
C ALA A 81 8.15 -2.98 -10.34
N SER A 82 8.59 -2.38 -11.44
CA SER A 82 8.66 -0.92 -11.54
C SER A 82 7.26 -0.31 -11.42
N THR A 83 7.19 0.91 -10.89
CA THR A 83 5.92 1.57 -10.59
C THR A 83 5.98 3.02 -11.04
N ILE A 84 4.99 3.45 -11.80
CA ILE A 84 4.78 4.85 -12.15
C ILE A 84 3.52 5.32 -11.44
N LEU A 85 3.64 6.41 -10.68
CA LEU A 85 2.55 7.04 -9.95
C LEU A 85 2.29 8.43 -10.52
N ARG A 86 1.03 8.81 -10.65
CA ARG A 86 0.65 10.15 -11.11
C ARG A 86 -0.45 10.74 -10.24
N LEU A 87 -0.27 12.02 -9.92
CA LEU A 87 -1.28 12.87 -9.29
C LEU A 87 -1.47 14.10 -10.20
N ASN A 88 -2.70 14.34 -10.65
CA ASN A 88 -3.04 15.44 -11.57
C ASN A 88 -2.10 15.48 -12.78
N GLN A 89 -1.88 14.30 -13.41
CA GLN A 89 -1.00 14.07 -14.56
C GLN A 89 0.51 14.25 -14.27
N THR A 90 0.89 14.75 -13.11
CA THR A 90 2.29 14.90 -12.71
C THR A 90 2.80 13.60 -12.09
N THR A 91 4.00 13.18 -12.46
CA THR A 91 4.64 11.99 -11.87
C THR A 91 5.05 12.27 -10.43
N VAL A 92 4.68 11.37 -9.52
CA VAL A 92 5.06 11.41 -8.11
C VAL A 92 5.84 10.14 -7.75
N TYR A 93 6.71 10.23 -6.74
CA TYR A 93 7.65 9.16 -6.40
C TYR A 93 7.33 8.46 -5.09
N ASN A 94 6.29 8.94 -4.39
CA ASN A 94 5.90 8.37 -3.12
C ASN A 94 4.43 7.91 -3.15
N GLN A 95 4.22 6.63 -2.86
CA GLN A 95 2.88 6.04 -2.81
C GLN A 95 1.99 6.69 -1.75
N SER A 96 2.57 7.22 -0.66
CA SER A 96 1.79 7.88 0.40
C SER A 96 0.94 9.03 -0.13
N ILE A 97 1.39 9.71 -1.19
CA ILE A 97 0.66 10.82 -1.83
C ILE A 97 -0.70 10.32 -2.38
N LEU A 98 -0.72 9.17 -3.06
CA LEU A 98 -1.97 8.58 -3.55
C LEU A 98 -2.81 8.02 -2.40
N THR A 99 -2.16 7.46 -1.38
CA THR A 99 -2.84 6.92 -0.20
C THR A 99 -3.57 8.00 0.60
N GLU A 100 -2.99 9.20 0.71
CA GLU A 100 -3.61 10.37 1.33
C GLU A 100 -4.86 10.83 0.57
N GLN A 101 -4.82 10.83 -0.76
CA GLN A 101 -5.93 11.24 -1.62
C GLN A 101 -7.05 10.20 -1.68
N LEU A 102 -6.71 8.91 -1.55
CA LEU A 102 -7.67 7.80 -1.63
C LEU A 102 -7.53 6.89 -0.40
N PRO A 103 -8.01 7.30 0.78
CA PRO A 103 -8.00 6.46 1.97
C PRO A 103 -8.87 5.22 1.75
N THR A 104 -8.31 4.04 1.94
CA THR A 104 -8.97 2.76 1.65
C THR A 104 -8.82 1.81 2.82
N LEU A 105 -9.93 1.27 3.30
CA LEU A 105 -10.01 0.19 4.25
C LEU A 105 -10.57 -1.05 3.56
N LEU A 106 -9.83 -2.15 3.60
CA LEU A 106 -10.26 -3.45 3.13
C LEU A 106 -10.80 -4.26 4.32
N ILE A 107 -12.02 -4.76 4.17
CA ILE A 107 -12.64 -5.70 5.10
C ILE A 107 -12.94 -6.98 4.32
N ASP A 108 -12.30 -8.06 4.67
CA ASP A 108 -12.47 -9.37 4.08
C ASP A 108 -12.49 -10.47 5.16
N PRO A 109 -12.77 -11.73 4.85
CA PRO A 109 -12.78 -12.79 5.85
C PRO A 109 -11.49 -12.90 6.66
N SER A 110 -10.33 -12.58 6.08
CA SER A 110 -9.03 -12.60 6.78
C SER A 110 -8.86 -11.43 7.75
N THR A 111 -9.72 -10.42 7.69
CA THR A 111 -9.71 -9.30 8.64
C THR A 111 -10.01 -9.77 10.07
N MET A 112 -10.78 -10.85 10.22
CA MET A 112 -11.02 -11.46 11.54
C MET A 112 -9.72 -11.99 12.16
N ASP A 113 -8.81 -12.51 11.35
CA ASP A 113 -7.49 -12.95 11.79
C ASP A 113 -6.68 -11.81 12.42
N MET A 114 -6.93 -10.55 12.02
CA MET A 114 -6.28 -9.39 12.64
C MET A 114 -6.62 -9.21 14.11
N LEU A 115 -7.81 -9.63 14.53
CA LEU A 115 -8.25 -9.58 15.93
C LEU A 115 -7.62 -10.73 16.73
N GLU A 116 -7.43 -11.89 16.12
CA GLU A 116 -6.91 -13.12 16.73
C GLU A 116 -5.38 -13.19 16.68
N GLN A 117 -4.77 -12.73 15.58
CA GLN A 117 -3.32 -12.67 15.39
C GLN A 117 -2.70 -11.50 16.19
N GLY A 118 -1.46 -11.66 16.57
CA GLY A 118 -0.71 -10.84 17.51
C GLY A 118 -0.72 -9.31 17.30
N SER A 119 0.03 -8.61 18.12
CA SER A 119 0.06 -7.14 18.21
C SER A 119 0.46 -6.39 16.93
N ALA A 120 1.08 -7.06 15.96
CA ALA A 120 1.56 -6.43 14.73
C ALA A 120 0.41 -5.93 13.84
N SER A 121 -0.63 -6.74 13.64
CA SER A 121 -1.79 -6.39 12.81
C SER A 121 -2.60 -5.26 13.43
N ARG A 122 -2.78 -5.28 14.75
CA ARG A 122 -3.46 -4.20 15.49
C ARG A 122 -2.70 -2.88 15.41
N ARG A 123 -1.36 -2.90 15.53
CA ARG A 123 -0.52 -1.70 15.32
C ARG A 123 -0.67 -1.16 13.91
N GLN A 124 -0.70 -2.01 12.90
CA GLN A 124 -0.85 -1.59 11.51
C GLN A 124 -2.18 -0.86 11.26
N LEU A 125 -3.27 -1.28 11.91
CA LEU A 125 -4.55 -0.58 11.87
C LEU A 125 -4.47 0.79 12.55
N LEU A 126 -3.83 0.88 13.72
CA LEU A 126 -3.63 2.15 14.42
C LEU A 126 -2.75 3.10 13.61
N ASP A 127 -1.65 2.63 13.05
CA ASP A 127 -0.77 3.42 12.16
C ASP A 127 -1.56 3.96 10.97
N TRP A 128 -2.45 3.15 10.37
CA TRP A 128 -3.31 3.57 9.26
C TRP A 128 -4.29 4.67 9.70
N LEU A 129 -4.94 4.52 10.85
CA LEU A 129 -5.86 5.53 11.38
C LEU A 129 -5.13 6.87 11.63
N VAL A 130 -3.99 6.83 12.32
CA VAL A 130 -3.23 8.04 12.64
C VAL A 130 -2.67 8.70 11.38
N PHE A 131 -2.25 7.93 10.38
CA PHE A 131 -1.78 8.44 9.10
C PHE A 131 -2.84 9.33 8.43
N HIS A 132 -4.12 8.94 8.45
CA HIS A 132 -5.21 9.72 7.85
C HIS A 132 -5.71 10.86 8.73
N MET A 133 -5.48 10.79 10.04
CA MET A 133 -5.94 11.82 10.99
C MET A 133 -4.91 12.94 11.21
N LYS A 134 -3.60 12.64 11.06
CA LYS A 134 -2.52 13.55 11.45
C LYS A 134 -1.45 13.66 10.37
N GLN A 135 -1.43 14.77 9.64
CA GLN A 135 -0.48 15.02 8.55
C GLN A 135 1.00 14.88 8.96
N SER A 136 1.35 15.25 10.20
CA SER A 136 2.72 15.13 10.72
C SER A 136 3.14 13.71 11.08
N PHE A 137 2.22 12.74 11.04
CA PHE A 137 2.53 11.35 11.44
C PHE A 137 3.49 10.65 10.48
N HIS A 138 3.25 10.77 9.17
CA HIS A 138 4.02 10.01 8.18
C HIS A 138 5.53 10.28 8.23
N PRO A 139 6.04 11.52 8.27
CA PRO A 139 7.47 11.78 8.42
C PRO A 139 8.07 11.20 9.71
N GLN A 140 7.35 11.32 10.82
CA GLN A 140 7.78 10.78 12.12
C GLN A 140 7.81 9.24 12.11
N TRP A 141 6.79 8.62 11.52
CA TRP A 141 6.73 7.16 11.37
C TRP A 141 7.87 6.62 10.50
N VAL A 142 8.20 7.28 9.39
CA VAL A 142 9.34 6.91 8.53
C VAL A 142 10.65 7.01 9.29
N ALA A 143 10.86 8.08 10.05
CA ALA A 143 12.07 8.27 10.87
C ALA A 143 12.17 7.16 11.95
N TYR A 144 11.08 6.90 12.68
CA TYR A 144 10.98 5.83 13.66
C TYR A 144 11.30 4.45 13.05
N GLN A 145 10.69 4.09 11.93
CA GLN A 145 10.92 2.81 11.27
C GLN A 145 12.39 2.65 10.82
N ARG A 146 13.01 3.73 10.35
CA ARG A 146 14.43 3.73 9.98
C ARG A 146 15.33 3.46 11.18
N LEU A 147 15.13 4.19 12.28
CA LEU A 147 15.88 4.01 13.52
C LEU A 147 15.71 2.61 14.08
N LEU A 148 14.48 2.12 14.14
CA LEU A 148 14.16 0.78 14.61
C LEU A 148 14.85 -0.31 13.78
N LYS A 149 14.85 -0.16 12.45
CA LYS A 149 15.53 -1.10 11.53
C LYS A 149 17.04 -1.10 11.75
N GLN A 150 17.66 0.06 11.88
CA GLN A 150 19.11 0.19 12.13
C GLN A 150 19.49 -0.46 13.48
N ARG A 151 18.76 -0.10 14.54
CA ARG A 151 18.91 -0.68 15.88
C ARG A 151 18.80 -2.21 15.87
N ASN A 152 17.74 -2.74 15.30
CA ASN A 152 17.51 -4.17 15.26
C ASN A 152 18.53 -4.92 14.40
N SER A 153 19.02 -4.32 13.32
CA SER A 153 20.09 -4.87 12.51
C SER A 153 21.39 -5.01 13.31
N LEU A 154 21.77 -3.97 14.06
CA LEU A 154 22.96 -4.00 14.90
C LEU A 154 22.85 -5.10 15.98
N LEU A 155 21.73 -5.16 16.70
CA LEU A 155 21.53 -6.14 17.76
C LEU A 155 21.49 -7.59 17.24
N LYS A 156 21.02 -7.81 16.03
CA LYS A 156 20.92 -9.14 15.42
C LYS A 156 22.29 -9.70 14.98
N HIS A 157 23.20 -8.83 14.53
CA HIS A 157 24.46 -9.24 13.94
C HIS A 157 25.66 -9.20 14.92
N SER A 158 25.49 -8.62 16.11
CA SER A 158 26.58 -8.44 17.06
C SER A 158 26.29 -9.14 18.37
N LYS A 159 27.02 -10.21 18.66
CA LYS A 159 26.98 -10.88 19.98
C LYS A 159 27.70 -10.04 21.07
N ASN A 160 28.76 -9.31 20.69
CA ASN A 160 29.48 -8.36 21.55
C ASN A 160 29.56 -7.02 20.83
N LEU A 161 29.00 -5.98 21.43
CA LEU A 161 28.98 -4.63 20.89
C LEU A 161 30.25 -3.89 21.26
N SER A 162 30.91 -3.27 20.29
CA SER A 162 32.01 -2.35 20.53
C SER A 162 31.55 -1.06 21.24
N ARG A 163 32.47 -0.27 21.80
CA ARG A 163 32.13 1.03 22.42
C ARG A 163 31.44 1.98 21.44
N VAL A 164 31.85 1.98 20.15
CA VAL A 164 31.23 2.79 19.09
C VAL A 164 29.80 2.35 18.83
N GLN A 165 29.58 1.05 18.68
CA GLN A 165 28.25 0.47 18.47
C GLN A 165 27.29 0.72 19.65
N LEU A 166 27.80 0.71 20.87
CA LEU A 166 27.02 1.07 22.06
C LEU A 166 26.63 2.55 22.07
N ALA A 167 27.52 3.45 21.60
CA ALA A 167 27.21 4.88 21.47
C ALA A 167 26.13 5.13 20.40
N GLU A 168 26.23 4.46 19.24
CA GLU A 168 25.20 4.49 18.18
C GLU A 168 23.87 3.98 18.71
N LEU A 169 23.84 2.85 19.41
CA LEU A 169 22.62 2.28 20.00
C LEU A 169 21.94 3.28 20.95
N LYS A 170 22.71 3.90 21.85
CA LYS A 170 22.18 4.94 22.75
C LYS A 170 21.63 6.16 22.02
N SER A 171 22.23 6.54 20.88
CA SER A 171 21.72 7.63 20.05
C SER A 171 20.38 7.28 19.41
N TRP A 172 20.24 6.06 18.89
CA TRP A 172 18.99 5.60 18.29
C TRP A 172 17.89 5.40 19.34
N ASP A 173 18.21 4.88 20.54
CA ASP A 173 17.26 4.71 21.64
C ASP A 173 16.68 6.05 22.15
N LYS A 174 17.42 7.16 21.97
CA LYS A 174 16.92 8.51 22.29
C LYS A 174 15.95 9.04 21.22
N GLY A 175 16.04 8.55 20.00
CA GLY A 175 15.20 8.96 18.87
C GLY A 175 13.96 8.08 18.67
N LEU A 176 13.84 6.96 19.40
CA LEU A 176 12.71 6.04 19.42
C LEU A 176 11.70 6.41 20.52
#